data_a3b32ede35168379f1034b892bdada81
#
_entry.id   a3b32ede35168379f1034b892bdada81
#
_cell.length_a   1.000
_cell.length_b   1.000
_cell.length_c   1.000
_cell.angle_alpha   90.00
_cell.angle_beta   90.00
_cell.angle_gamma   90.00
#
_symmetry.space_group_name_H-M   'P 1'
#
loop_
_entity.id
_entity.type
_entity.pdbx_description
1 polymer ?
#
loop_
_entity_poly.entity_id
_entity_poly.type
_entity_poly.pdbx_seq_one_letter_code
_entity_poly.pdbx_strand_id
1 'polypeptide(L)'
;MHRFLVFVFAVGMTASVQAQSLAEAYRDYWYTGVSVNQWQVEADLSGQNKHDVTGFISGDQTKDWDIIARNFNFVVAENCMKCEVVHPQEGVYDFTLADQFVNKAKAAGMRVLGHALIWHSQCAPWFHFDKDGKPVSREVLKKRMREHIYTIVSHFKGRVDAWDVVNEGFEDDGTPRKSLFWQILGTDYIPLAFQYAHEADPNAELYYNDFSMNKPTKVEGVCRFFRPLIEQGLPVTAIGMQGHMILEDNVDNSVIKQYDHSINTIAALGVPTFFSELDLSVLPNPYGFSGANINDRFSYSPEKDPFKNGLTKEKEAEINQFWVDFYKMLISHKDNIIRVNFWCLNDANSWRNDFPIKGRTDYATLFDRQNQPKGMVQEIINLVQPQQTTKKNKRK
;
A
#
# COMPACT_ATOMS: atom_id res chain seq x y z
N MET A 1 -32.37 7.89 -70.02
CA MET A 1 -31.95 8.69 -68.87
C MET A 1 -32.04 7.80 -67.61
N HIS A 2 -30.95 7.17 -67.19
CA HIS A 2 -30.89 6.33 -65.99
C HIS A 2 -30.24 7.16 -64.88
N ARG A 3 -31.00 7.41 -63.79
CA ARG A 3 -30.53 8.06 -62.59
C ARG A 3 -29.92 6.99 -61.69
N PHE A 4 -28.59 7.04 -61.46
CA PHE A 4 -27.92 6.28 -60.44
C PHE A 4 -28.10 6.99 -59.07
N LEU A 5 -28.75 6.31 -58.13
CA LEU A 5 -28.76 6.70 -56.71
C LEU A 5 -27.48 6.17 -56.06
N VAL A 6 -26.64 7.08 -55.59
CA VAL A 6 -25.46 6.75 -54.76
C VAL A 6 -25.95 6.77 -53.31
N PHE A 7 -25.96 5.59 -52.65
CA PHE A 7 -26.16 5.47 -51.24
C PHE A 7 -24.79 5.68 -50.54
N VAL A 8 -24.63 6.78 -49.82
CA VAL A 8 -23.52 7.03 -48.95
C VAL A 8 -23.83 6.37 -47.60
N PHE A 9 -23.18 5.23 -47.32
CA PHE A 9 -23.17 4.66 -45.97
C PHE A 9 -22.27 5.49 -45.08
N ALA A 10 -22.81 6.24 -44.15
CA ALA A 10 -22.09 6.85 -43.06
C ALA A 10 -21.79 5.75 -42.04
N VAL A 11 -20.55 5.23 -42.05
CA VAL A 11 -20.03 4.38 -40.98
C VAL A 11 -19.80 5.28 -39.78
N GLY A 12 -20.74 5.26 -38.85
CA GLY A 12 -20.57 5.88 -37.55
C GLY A 12 -19.46 5.13 -36.78
N MET A 13 -18.26 5.70 -36.70
CA MET A 13 -17.27 5.27 -35.74
C MET A 13 -17.79 5.62 -34.34
N THR A 14 -18.39 4.65 -33.65
CA THR A 14 -18.56 4.72 -32.21
C THR A 14 -17.18 4.57 -31.62
N ALA A 15 -16.51 5.68 -31.31
CA ALA A 15 -15.37 5.66 -30.42
C ALA A 15 -15.87 5.07 -29.09
N SER A 16 -15.45 3.86 -28.77
CA SER A 16 -15.60 3.33 -27.43
C SER A 16 -14.83 4.27 -26.50
N VAL A 17 -15.54 5.08 -25.72
CA VAL A 17 -14.93 5.82 -24.63
C VAL A 17 -14.40 4.76 -23.67
N GLN A 18 -13.09 4.53 -23.71
CA GLN A 18 -12.43 3.66 -22.74
C GLN A 18 -12.72 4.23 -21.35
N ALA A 19 -13.23 3.38 -20.44
CA ALA A 19 -13.50 3.83 -19.09
C ALA A 19 -12.22 4.42 -18.48
N GLN A 20 -12.33 5.61 -17.89
CA GLN A 20 -11.20 6.29 -17.25
C GLN A 20 -10.67 5.44 -16.12
N SER A 21 -9.35 5.29 -16.02
CA SER A 21 -8.74 4.58 -14.89
C SER A 21 -8.77 5.42 -13.62
N LEU A 22 -8.60 4.76 -12.47
CA LEU A 22 -8.55 5.44 -11.17
C LEU A 22 -7.38 6.44 -11.12
N ALA A 23 -6.20 6.04 -11.61
CA ALA A 23 -5.02 6.90 -11.66
C ALA A 23 -5.20 8.12 -12.57
N GLU A 24 -5.91 7.98 -13.70
CA GLU A 24 -6.23 9.11 -14.57
C GLU A 24 -7.25 10.05 -13.92
N ALA A 25 -8.26 9.52 -13.24
CA ALA A 25 -9.28 10.32 -12.57
C ALA A 25 -8.68 11.20 -11.46
N TYR A 26 -7.72 10.65 -10.71
CA TYR A 26 -7.13 11.32 -9.56
C TYR A 26 -5.74 11.93 -9.81
N ARG A 27 -5.26 12.02 -11.06
CA ARG A 27 -3.92 12.51 -11.40
C ARG A 27 -3.60 13.91 -10.89
N ASP A 28 -4.62 14.77 -10.73
CA ASP A 28 -4.46 16.15 -10.24
C ASP A 28 -4.65 16.23 -8.70
N TYR A 29 -4.80 15.10 -8.02
CA TYR A 29 -4.99 14.99 -6.58
C TYR A 29 -3.78 14.32 -5.91
N TRP A 30 -3.44 13.10 -6.33
CA TRP A 30 -2.38 12.26 -5.76
C TRP A 30 -1.96 11.15 -6.72
N TYR A 31 -0.87 10.47 -6.39
CA TYR A 31 -0.53 9.22 -7.06
C TYR A 31 -1.44 8.09 -6.57
N THR A 32 -1.98 7.33 -7.49
CA THR A 32 -2.79 6.14 -7.19
C THR A 32 -1.97 4.89 -7.42
N GLY A 33 -1.81 4.08 -6.40
CA GLY A 33 -0.91 2.93 -6.46
C GLY A 33 -1.51 1.62 -5.96
N VAL A 34 -0.73 0.56 -6.14
CA VAL A 34 -1.07 -0.79 -5.69
C VAL A 34 0.19 -1.55 -5.28
N SER A 35 0.07 -2.47 -4.31
CA SER A 35 1.14 -3.42 -4.03
C SER A 35 1.19 -4.52 -5.08
N VAL A 36 2.41 -4.97 -5.39
CA VAL A 36 2.70 -6.00 -6.38
C VAL A 36 3.39 -7.16 -5.68
N ASN A 37 2.79 -8.34 -5.74
CA ASN A 37 3.40 -9.54 -5.22
C ASN A 37 4.42 -10.13 -6.21
N GLN A 38 5.27 -11.02 -5.72
CA GLN A 38 6.35 -11.59 -6.54
C GLN A 38 5.84 -12.39 -7.75
N TRP A 39 4.66 -13.01 -7.68
CA TRP A 39 4.08 -13.77 -8.79
C TRP A 39 3.66 -12.90 -9.96
N GLN A 40 3.16 -11.71 -9.67
CA GLN A 40 2.83 -10.71 -10.68
C GLN A 40 4.10 -10.17 -11.37
N VAL A 41 5.25 -10.26 -10.72
CA VAL A 41 6.55 -9.93 -11.31
C VAL A 41 7.08 -11.10 -12.15
N GLU A 42 7.06 -12.32 -11.61
CA GLU A 42 7.63 -13.53 -12.22
C GLU A 42 6.74 -14.18 -13.28
N ALA A 43 5.45 -13.85 -13.37
CA ALA A 43 4.48 -14.48 -14.29
C ALA A 43 4.97 -14.52 -15.75
N ASP A 44 5.84 -13.60 -16.13
CA ASP A 44 6.45 -13.56 -17.47
C ASP A 44 7.65 -14.49 -17.63
N LEU A 45 8.18 -15.08 -16.57
CA LEU A 45 9.50 -15.71 -16.60
C LEU A 45 9.50 -17.22 -16.71
N SER A 46 8.46 -17.95 -16.30
CA SER A 46 8.55 -19.41 -16.35
C SER A 46 7.26 -20.21 -16.20
N GLY A 47 6.16 -19.62 -15.79
CA GLY A 47 4.96 -20.41 -15.37
C GLY A 47 5.25 -21.37 -14.20
N GLN A 48 6.38 -21.22 -13.50
CA GLN A 48 6.80 -22.06 -12.37
C GLN A 48 6.91 -21.19 -11.11
N ASN A 49 6.01 -21.41 -10.16
CA ASN A 49 6.00 -20.80 -8.82
C ASN A 49 7.18 -21.34 -7.98
N LYS A 50 8.36 -20.73 -8.10
CA LYS A 50 9.57 -21.23 -7.40
C LYS A 50 9.79 -20.66 -6.01
N HIS A 51 9.09 -19.58 -5.61
CA HIS A 51 9.40 -18.83 -4.39
C HIS A 51 8.16 -18.42 -3.59
N ASP A 52 7.19 -19.33 -3.41
CA ASP A 52 6.09 -19.07 -2.48
C ASP A 52 6.60 -19.13 -1.04
N VAL A 53 7.06 -17.98 -0.51
CA VAL A 53 7.40 -17.82 0.90
C VAL A 53 6.17 -17.62 1.78
N THR A 54 4.99 -17.36 1.19
CA THR A 54 3.77 -17.03 1.93
C THR A 54 2.66 -18.07 1.81
N GLY A 55 2.66 -18.92 0.77
CA GLY A 55 1.63 -19.95 0.55
C GLY A 55 0.22 -19.41 0.25
N PHE A 56 0.11 -18.11 -0.14
CA PHE A 56 -1.16 -17.38 -0.17
C PHE A 56 -1.74 -17.12 -1.56
N ILE A 57 -1.29 -17.81 -2.61
CA ILE A 57 -1.65 -17.43 -3.96
C ILE A 57 -2.58 -18.43 -4.63
N SER A 58 -3.71 -17.93 -5.13
CA SER A 58 -4.64 -18.67 -5.96
C SER A 58 -4.95 -17.88 -7.25
N GLY A 59 -5.03 -18.58 -8.38
CA GLY A 59 -5.49 -18.03 -9.65
C GLY A 59 -4.40 -17.77 -10.70
N ASP A 60 -4.84 -17.43 -11.93
CA ASP A 60 -3.98 -17.09 -13.07
C ASP A 60 -3.61 -15.60 -13.01
N GLN A 61 -2.36 -15.31 -12.68
CA GLN A 61 -1.84 -13.95 -12.54
C GLN A 61 -1.17 -13.39 -13.80
N THR A 62 -1.24 -14.11 -14.91
CA THR A 62 -0.58 -13.69 -16.16
C THR A 62 -1.10 -12.35 -16.72
N LYS A 63 -2.34 -11.97 -16.36
CA LYS A 63 -2.98 -10.73 -16.80
C LYS A 63 -2.95 -9.61 -15.75
N ASP A 64 -2.52 -9.88 -14.54
CA ASP A 64 -2.54 -8.92 -13.44
C ASP A 64 -1.71 -7.68 -13.75
N TRP A 65 -0.54 -7.88 -14.36
CA TRP A 65 0.34 -6.76 -14.70
C TRP A 65 -0.29 -5.77 -15.69
N ASP A 66 -1.03 -6.27 -16.68
CA ASP A 66 -1.73 -5.41 -17.65
C ASP A 66 -2.81 -4.54 -16.96
N ILE A 67 -3.45 -5.08 -15.92
CA ILE A 67 -4.44 -4.36 -15.11
C ILE A 67 -3.74 -3.32 -14.26
N ILE A 68 -2.62 -3.68 -13.62
CA ILE A 68 -1.80 -2.77 -12.83
C ILE A 68 -1.35 -1.61 -13.72
N ALA A 69 -0.74 -1.87 -14.86
CA ALA A 69 -0.21 -0.86 -15.77
C ALA A 69 -1.27 0.11 -16.32
N ARG A 70 -2.53 -0.36 -16.45
CA ARG A 70 -3.64 0.48 -16.95
C ARG A 70 -4.29 1.34 -15.87
N ASN A 71 -4.30 0.88 -14.62
CA ASN A 71 -5.11 1.50 -13.57
C ASN A 71 -4.31 2.29 -12.55
N PHE A 72 -2.99 2.10 -12.47
CA PHE A 72 -2.15 2.69 -11.45
C PHE A 72 -0.94 3.41 -12.07
N ASN A 73 -0.42 4.40 -11.35
CA ASN A 73 0.77 5.16 -11.73
C ASN A 73 1.88 5.09 -10.66
N PHE A 74 1.64 4.29 -9.62
CA PHE A 74 2.56 4.05 -8.51
C PHE A 74 2.49 2.59 -8.06
N VAL A 75 3.63 1.98 -7.71
CA VAL A 75 3.68 0.61 -7.22
C VAL A 75 4.63 0.45 -6.05
N VAL A 76 4.32 -0.52 -5.19
CA VAL A 76 5.15 -0.95 -4.06
C VAL A 76 5.35 -2.46 -4.11
N ALA A 77 6.56 -2.93 -3.80
CA ALA A 77 6.80 -4.36 -3.68
C ALA A 77 6.18 -4.90 -2.38
N GLU A 78 5.32 -5.91 -2.49
CA GLU A 78 4.70 -6.52 -1.31
C GLU A 78 5.75 -7.22 -0.42
N ASN A 79 6.68 -7.98 -1.01
CA ASN A 79 7.69 -8.74 -0.27
C ASN A 79 9.10 -8.68 -0.85
N CYS A 80 9.29 -8.58 -2.16
CA CYS A 80 10.58 -8.83 -2.80
C CYS A 80 11.69 -7.80 -2.49
N MET A 81 11.37 -6.69 -1.83
CA MET A 81 12.33 -5.68 -1.37
C MET A 81 12.58 -5.71 0.15
N LYS A 82 11.96 -6.63 0.89
CA LYS A 82 12.15 -6.76 2.34
C LYS A 82 13.52 -7.35 2.69
N CYS A 83 14.03 -7.02 3.88
CA CYS A 83 15.38 -7.39 4.32
C CYS A 83 15.70 -8.88 4.15
N GLU A 84 14.82 -9.78 4.57
CA GLU A 84 15.05 -11.23 4.49
C GLU A 84 15.18 -11.75 3.05
N VAL A 85 14.68 -10.99 2.05
CA VAL A 85 14.77 -11.32 0.63
C VAL A 85 16.00 -10.69 0.00
N VAL A 86 16.17 -9.37 0.12
CA VAL A 86 17.27 -8.65 -0.57
C VAL A 86 18.61 -8.73 0.16
N HIS A 87 18.63 -9.07 1.47
CA HIS A 87 19.84 -9.16 2.29
C HIS A 87 19.73 -10.33 3.30
N PRO A 88 19.60 -11.57 2.80
CA PRO A 88 19.30 -12.74 3.64
C PRO A 88 20.42 -13.11 4.63
N GLN A 89 21.66 -12.75 4.34
CA GLN A 89 22.83 -13.02 5.17
C GLN A 89 23.74 -11.78 5.20
N GLU A 90 24.50 -11.61 6.28
CA GLU A 90 25.43 -10.48 6.41
C GLU A 90 26.41 -10.42 5.22
N GLY A 91 26.38 -9.29 4.50
CA GLY A 91 27.22 -9.07 3.32
C GLY A 91 26.77 -9.80 2.04
N VAL A 92 25.66 -10.53 2.06
CA VAL A 92 25.09 -11.23 0.88
C VAL A 92 23.81 -10.56 0.44
N TYR A 93 23.81 -10.01 -0.76
CA TYR A 93 22.65 -9.32 -1.34
C TYR A 93 22.12 -10.10 -2.54
N ASP A 94 20.77 -10.21 -2.63
CA ASP A 94 20.07 -10.74 -3.80
C ASP A 94 19.02 -9.72 -4.27
N PHE A 95 19.35 -9.01 -5.34
CA PHE A 95 18.48 -8.03 -5.97
C PHE A 95 17.65 -8.59 -7.14
N THR A 96 17.73 -9.88 -7.42
CA THR A 96 17.15 -10.48 -8.63
C THR A 96 15.67 -10.15 -8.80
N LEU A 97 14.84 -10.45 -7.80
CA LEU A 97 13.40 -10.16 -7.85
C LEU A 97 13.10 -8.66 -7.75
N ALA A 98 13.84 -7.94 -6.92
CA ALA A 98 13.66 -6.51 -6.74
C ALA A 98 14.02 -5.73 -8.01
N ASP A 99 15.10 -6.10 -8.71
CA ASP A 99 15.46 -5.50 -10.01
C ASP A 99 14.42 -5.78 -11.09
N GLN A 100 13.87 -6.99 -11.15
CA GLN A 100 12.79 -7.33 -12.08
C GLN A 100 11.55 -6.48 -11.83
N PHE A 101 11.13 -6.36 -10.57
CA PHE A 101 10.01 -5.51 -10.16
C PHE A 101 10.23 -4.05 -10.57
N VAL A 102 11.37 -3.47 -10.18
CA VAL A 102 11.71 -2.06 -10.48
C VAL A 102 11.78 -1.82 -11.98
N ASN A 103 12.45 -2.70 -12.74
CA ASN A 103 12.58 -2.54 -14.18
C ASN A 103 11.23 -2.65 -14.90
N LYS A 104 10.35 -3.58 -14.46
CA LYS A 104 9.01 -3.76 -15.00
C LYS A 104 8.14 -2.53 -14.73
N ALA A 105 8.20 -1.99 -13.52
CA ALA A 105 7.49 -0.78 -13.13
C ALA A 105 7.96 0.46 -13.91
N LYS A 106 9.27 0.66 -14.02
CA LYS A 106 9.84 1.79 -14.78
C LYS A 106 9.55 1.69 -16.28
N ALA A 107 9.55 0.49 -16.86
CA ALA A 107 9.16 0.26 -18.25
C ALA A 107 7.69 0.63 -18.51
N ALA A 108 6.82 0.50 -17.50
CA ALA A 108 5.42 0.94 -17.54
C ALA A 108 5.22 2.43 -17.18
N GLY A 109 6.31 3.19 -16.94
CA GLY A 109 6.23 4.62 -16.60
C GLY A 109 5.77 4.92 -15.18
N MET A 110 5.78 3.94 -14.28
CA MET A 110 5.30 4.09 -12.90
C MET A 110 6.38 4.61 -11.97
N ARG A 111 5.95 5.27 -10.90
CA ARG A 111 6.78 5.53 -9.71
C ARG A 111 6.85 4.28 -8.83
N VAL A 112 7.96 4.13 -8.12
CA VAL A 112 8.26 2.94 -7.32
C VAL A 112 8.57 3.34 -5.88
N LEU A 113 7.93 2.65 -4.93
CA LEU A 113 8.29 2.68 -3.51
C LEU A 113 9.11 1.43 -3.15
N GLY A 114 10.24 1.63 -2.50
CA GLY A 114 10.98 0.57 -1.82
C GLY A 114 10.43 0.34 -0.41
N HIS A 115 9.98 -0.88 -0.13
CA HIS A 115 9.35 -1.26 1.14
C HIS A 115 9.99 -2.54 1.69
N ALA A 116 10.56 -2.49 2.87
CA ALA A 116 10.97 -1.38 3.71
C ALA A 116 12.45 -1.55 4.09
N LEU A 117 13.15 -0.42 4.34
CA LEU A 117 14.58 -0.51 4.71
C LEU A 117 14.76 -1.07 6.12
N ILE A 118 14.04 -0.54 7.11
CA ILE A 118 14.09 -0.99 8.50
C ILE A 118 12.67 -1.34 8.97
N TRP A 119 12.49 -2.62 9.27
CA TRP A 119 11.26 -3.16 9.85
C TRP A 119 11.60 -4.28 10.83
N HIS A 120 10.85 -4.36 11.93
CA HIS A 120 11.08 -5.36 12.98
C HIS A 120 10.64 -6.78 12.59
N SER A 121 9.77 -6.91 11.59
CA SER A 121 9.34 -8.16 10.98
C SER A 121 10.09 -8.42 9.68
N GLN A 122 10.09 -9.66 9.20
CA GLN A 122 10.75 -10.10 7.96
C GLN A 122 12.18 -9.54 7.81
N CYS A 123 12.90 -9.50 8.95
CA CYS A 123 14.28 -9.07 9.05
C CYS A 123 15.15 -10.30 9.39
N ALA A 124 16.19 -10.52 8.60
CA ALA A 124 17.05 -11.69 8.78
C ALA A 124 17.75 -11.67 10.16
N PRO A 125 17.82 -12.82 10.88
CA PRO A 125 18.33 -12.87 12.26
C PRO A 125 19.74 -12.30 12.45
N TRP A 126 20.62 -12.42 11.44
CA TRP A 126 21.97 -11.89 11.48
C TRP A 126 22.02 -10.40 11.79
N PHE A 127 20.96 -9.66 11.52
CA PHE A 127 20.90 -8.21 11.73
C PHE A 127 21.10 -7.85 13.21
N HIS A 128 20.49 -8.63 14.10
CA HIS A 128 20.44 -8.35 15.54
C HIS A 128 21.33 -9.26 16.38
N PHE A 129 21.75 -10.40 15.82
CA PHE A 129 22.49 -11.41 16.58
C PHE A 129 23.86 -11.68 15.98
N ASP A 130 24.81 -12.06 16.86
CA ASP A 130 26.12 -12.57 16.46
C ASP A 130 26.03 -14.07 16.12
N LYS A 131 27.18 -14.66 15.77
CA LYS A 131 27.30 -16.10 15.45
C LYS A 131 26.94 -17.04 16.61
N ASP A 132 26.98 -16.53 17.84
CA ASP A 132 26.67 -17.28 19.06
C ASP A 132 25.21 -17.06 19.50
N GLY A 133 24.41 -16.36 18.72
CA GLY A 133 22.99 -16.05 18.97
C GLY A 133 22.79 -14.98 20.05
N LYS A 134 23.80 -14.21 20.39
CA LYS A 134 23.70 -13.11 21.35
C LYS A 134 23.42 -11.80 20.63
N PRO A 135 22.61 -10.90 21.24
CA PRO A 135 22.41 -9.57 20.68
C PRO A 135 23.74 -8.84 20.43
N VAL A 136 23.86 -8.21 19.27
CA VAL A 136 25.06 -7.45 18.92
C VAL A 136 25.16 -6.14 19.71
N SER A 137 26.38 -5.55 19.76
CA SER A 137 26.56 -4.23 20.35
C SER A 137 25.91 -3.11 19.54
N ARG A 138 25.69 -1.95 20.18
CA ARG A 138 25.18 -0.74 19.51
C ARG A 138 25.99 -0.38 18.26
N GLU A 139 27.30 -0.43 18.33
CA GLU A 139 28.18 -0.05 17.22
C GLU A 139 28.09 -1.04 16.06
N VAL A 140 27.96 -2.32 16.35
CA VAL A 140 27.76 -3.36 15.31
C VAL A 140 26.40 -3.16 14.62
N LEU A 141 25.33 -2.91 15.38
CA LEU A 141 24.01 -2.70 14.78
C LEU A 141 23.99 -1.42 13.93
N LYS A 142 24.56 -0.31 14.38
CA LYS A 142 24.69 0.92 13.58
C LYS A 142 25.43 0.67 12.27
N LYS A 143 26.55 -0.07 12.32
CA LYS A 143 27.32 -0.44 11.13
C LYS A 143 26.46 -1.27 10.16
N ARG A 144 25.81 -2.33 10.65
CA ARG A 144 24.92 -3.20 9.84
C ARG A 144 23.78 -2.44 9.20
N MET A 145 23.12 -1.55 9.98
CA MET A 145 22.06 -0.67 9.46
C MET A 145 22.58 0.23 8.34
N ARG A 146 23.74 0.88 8.56
CA ARG A 146 24.32 1.77 7.56
C ARG A 146 24.69 1.03 6.29
N GLU A 147 25.35 -0.12 6.37
CA GLU A 147 25.73 -0.94 5.22
C GLU A 147 24.50 -1.46 4.46
N HIS A 148 23.48 -1.93 5.18
CA HIS A 148 22.22 -2.39 4.59
C HIS A 148 21.51 -1.28 3.81
N ILE A 149 21.22 -0.17 4.47
CA ILE A 149 20.50 0.96 3.89
C ILE A 149 21.27 1.54 2.70
N TYR A 150 22.57 1.82 2.92
CA TYR A 150 23.42 2.45 1.91
C TYR A 150 23.52 1.58 0.63
N THR A 151 23.73 0.27 0.80
CA THR A 151 23.86 -0.66 -0.33
C THR A 151 22.55 -0.75 -1.13
N ILE A 152 21.41 -0.92 -0.45
CA ILE A 152 20.13 -1.07 -1.13
C ILE A 152 19.72 0.24 -1.81
N VAL A 153 19.76 1.36 -1.11
CA VAL A 153 19.36 2.66 -1.66
C VAL A 153 20.27 3.07 -2.82
N SER A 154 21.60 2.86 -2.69
CA SER A 154 22.55 3.13 -3.78
C SER A 154 22.34 2.26 -4.99
N HIS A 155 22.00 0.97 -4.80
CA HIS A 155 21.71 0.05 -5.91
C HIS A 155 20.52 0.52 -6.74
N PHE A 156 19.49 1.04 -6.10
CA PHE A 156 18.25 1.51 -6.76
C PHE A 156 18.24 3.02 -7.06
N LYS A 157 19.30 3.74 -6.78
CA LYS A 157 19.40 5.19 -6.99
C LYS A 157 18.93 5.62 -8.38
N GLY A 158 17.99 6.57 -8.44
CA GLY A 158 17.40 7.07 -9.67
C GLY A 158 16.37 6.13 -10.34
N ARG A 159 16.11 4.93 -9.74
CA ARG A 159 15.08 3.99 -10.20
C ARG A 159 13.92 3.84 -9.20
N VAL A 160 14.22 3.83 -7.92
CA VAL A 160 13.23 3.89 -6.85
C VAL A 160 13.02 5.35 -6.47
N ASP A 161 11.78 5.80 -6.44
CA ASP A 161 11.41 7.20 -6.23
C ASP A 161 11.27 7.56 -4.76
N ALA A 162 10.92 6.59 -3.93
CA ALA A 162 10.66 6.77 -2.50
C ALA A 162 11.02 5.52 -1.69
N TRP A 163 11.25 5.66 -0.38
CA TRP A 163 11.53 4.56 0.54
C TRP A 163 10.69 4.67 1.81
N ASP A 164 10.06 3.58 2.21
CA ASP A 164 9.66 3.37 3.59
C ASP A 164 10.92 3.09 4.41
N VAL A 165 11.49 4.16 5.00
CA VAL A 165 12.78 4.08 5.69
C VAL A 165 12.65 3.30 6.99
N VAL A 166 11.61 3.60 7.77
CA VAL A 166 11.22 2.85 8.96
C VAL A 166 9.74 2.51 8.89
N ASN A 167 9.44 1.23 9.01
CA ASN A 167 8.10 0.70 9.07
C ASN A 167 7.76 0.23 10.49
N GLU A 168 6.58 0.64 11.02
CA GLU A 168 5.97 0.14 12.25
C GLU A 168 6.82 0.32 13.52
N GLY A 169 7.34 1.52 13.71
CA GLY A 169 8.18 1.86 14.86
C GLY A 169 7.46 2.15 16.16
N PHE A 170 6.10 2.22 16.15
CA PHE A 170 5.30 2.60 17.33
C PHE A 170 4.20 1.58 17.64
N GLU A 171 3.83 1.52 18.92
CA GLU A 171 2.67 0.78 19.41
C GLU A 171 1.39 1.61 19.29
N ASP A 172 0.24 0.97 19.47
CA ASP A 172 -1.08 1.62 19.33
C ASP A 172 -1.35 2.71 20.38
N ASP A 173 -0.63 2.71 21.48
CA ASP A 173 -0.69 3.75 22.51
C ASP A 173 0.22 4.98 22.19
N GLY A 174 0.89 4.96 21.04
CA GLY A 174 1.78 6.03 20.60
C GLY A 174 3.17 6.02 21.25
N THR A 175 3.53 4.95 21.94
CA THR A 175 4.90 4.76 22.46
C THR A 175 5.79 4.03 21.43
N PRO A 176 7.12 4.28 21.42
CA PRO A 176 8.03 3.54 20.56
C PRO A 176 7.96 2.02 20.79
N ARG A 177 7.87 1.26 19.69
CA ARG A 177 7.87 -0.21 19.71
C ARG A 177 9.19 -0.74 20.24
N LYS A 178 9.13 -1.62 21.25
CA LYS A 178 10.31 -2.25 21.87
C LYS A 178 10.87 -3.40 21.04
N SER A 179 11.05 -3.15 19.73
CA SER A 179 11.69 -4.06 18.79
C SER A 179 13.16 -4.33 19.17
N LEU A 180 13.82 -5.30 18.52
CA LEU A 180 15.26 -5.54 18.71
C LEU A 180 16.10 -4.31 18.33
N PHE A 181 15.69 -3.55 17.30
CA PHE A 181 16.33 -2.25 17.01
C PHE A 181 16.25 -1.29 18.20
N TRP A 182 15.07 -1.18 18.81
CA TRP A 182 14.87 -0.32 19.97
C TRP A 182 15.63 -0.82 21.21
N GLN A 183 15.64 -2.13 21.44
CA GLN A 183 16.33 -2.72 22.62
C GLN A 183 17.83 -2.45 22.58
N ILE A 184 18.44 -2.42 21.39
CA ILE A 184 19.88 -2.19 21.23
C ILE A 184 20.21 -0.70 21.09
N LEU A 185 19.42 0.08 20.33
CA LEU A 185 19.73 1.48 20.00
C LEU A 185 18.84 2.52 20.69
N GLY A 186 17.77 2.10 21.40
CA GLY A 186 16.73 3.05 21.79
C GLY A 186 16.01 3.59 20.58
N THR A 187 15.47 4.80 20.65
CA THR A 187 14.82 5.47 19.52
C THR A 187 15.79 6.00 18.47
N ASP A 188 17.10 6.00 18.74
CA ASP A 188 18.13 6.55 17.84
C ASP A 188 18.17 5.83 16.48
N TYR A 189 17.70 4.57 16.41
CA TYR A 189 17.68 3.82 15.15
C TYR A 189 16.83 4.50 14.08
N ILE A 190 15.76 5.22 14.47
CA ILE A 190 14.87 5.89 13.53
C ILE A 190 15.59 7.04 12.81
N PRO A 191 16.07 8.09 13.48
CA PRO A 191 16.79 9.17 12.81
C PRO A 191 18.05 8.70 12.08
N LEU A 192 18.77 7.72 12.61
CA LEU A 192 19.95 7.15 11.93
C LEU A 192 19.55 6.50 10.59
N ALA A 193 18.44 5.77 10.53
CA ALA A 193 17.98 5.16 9.28
C ALA A 193 17.67 6.22 8.20
N PHE A 194 16.99 7.31 8.57
CA PHE A 194 16.72 8.42 7.65
C PHE A 194 18.00 9.12 7.18
N GLN A 195 18.96 9.35 8.06
CA GLN A 195 20.25 9.93 7.71
C GLN A 195 21.00 9.05 6.69
N TYR A 196 21.09 7.74 6.95
CA TYR A 196 21.77 6.79 6.05
C TYR A 196 21.09 6.69 4.69
N ALA A 197 19.77 6.70 4.64
CA ALA A 197 19.02 6.69 3.37
C ALA A 197 19.26 7.98 2.58
N HIS A 198 19.25 9.13 3.23
CA HIS A 198 19.52 10.42 2.58
C HIS A 198 20.96 10.54 2.10
N GLU A 199 21.94 10.05 2.86
CA GLU A 199 23.35 10.00 2.44
C GLU A 199 23.52 9.16 1.15
N ALA A 200 22.77 8.05 1.02
CA ALA A 200 22.85 7.16 -0.14
C ALA A 200 22.18 7.77 -1.37
N ASP A 201 20.97 8.33 -1.22
CA ASP A 201 20.26 9.07 -2.28
C ASP A 201 19.55 10.30 -1.75
N PRO A 202 20.17 11.50 -1.88
CA PRO A 202 19.54 12.74 -1.42
C PRO A 202 18.28 13.15 -2.20
N ASN A 203 18.00 12.52 -3.33
CA ASN A 203 16.85 12.84 -4.19
C ASN A 203 15.64 11.94 -3.95
N ALA A 204 15.80 10.83 -3.26
CA ALA A 204 14.70 9.94 -2.93
C ALA A 204 13.80 10.55 -1.85
N GLU A 205 12.50 10.36 -1.98
CA GLU A 205 11.55 10.70 -0.91
C GLU A 205 11.68 9.67 0.22
N LEU A 206 11.70 10.14 1.47
CA LEU A 206 11.96 9.30 2.65
C LEU A 206 10.76 9.32 3.60
N TYR A 207 10.16 8.17 3.84
CA TYR A 207 8.91 8.02 4.55
C TYR A 207 9.06 7.24 5.85
N TYR A 208 8.25 7.62 6.83
CA TYR A 208 7.83 6.77 7.93
C TYR A 208 6.47 6.17 7.60
N ASN A 209 6.23 4.88 7.87
CA ASN A 209 4.96 4.20 7.61
C ASN A 209 4.52 3.34 8.80
N ASP A 210 3.21 3.33 9.13
CA ASP A 210 2.70 2.51 10.23
C ASP A 210 1.21 2.16 10.07
N PHE A 211 0.79 1.08 10.73
CA PHE A 211 -0.61 0.67 10.83
C PHE A 211 -1.33 1.37 11.99
N SER A 212 -2.66 1.19 12.07
CA SER A 212 -3.51 1.79 13.13
C SER A 212 -3.34 3.30 13.31
N MET A 213 -2.86 4.00 12.29
CA MET A 213 -2.65 5.45 12.32
C MET A 213 -3.97 6.25 12.35
N ASN A 214 -5.11 5.60 12.22
CA ASN A 214 -6.42 6.17 12.52
C ASN A 214 -6.64 6.37 14.03
N LYS A 215 -5.92 5.65 14.90
CA LYS A 215 -6.05 5.82 16.37
C LYS A 215 -5.42 7.15 16.81
N PRO A 216 -6.19 8.07 17.44
CA PRO A 216 -5.67 9.37 17.87
C PRO A 216 -4.41 9.26 18.74
N THR A 217 -4.40 8.32 19.70
CA THR A 217 -3.24 8.09 20.58
C THR A 217 -1.97 7.77 19.81
N LYS A 218 -2.07 6.93 18.77
CA LYS A 218 -0.92 6.53 17.96
C LYS A 218 -0.43 7.66 17.07
N VAL A 219 -1.31 8.28 16.28
CA VAL A 219 -0.90 9.36 15.37
C VAL A 219 -0.30 10.54 16.14
N GLU A 220 -0.87 10.91 17.29
CA GLU A 220 -0.34 11.97 18.16
C GLU A 220 1.03 11.59 18.76
N GLY A 221 1.22 10.32 19.14
CA GLY A 221 2.51 9.81 19.63
C GLY A 221 3.60 9.85 18.58
N VAL A 222 3.29 9.39 17.37
CA VAL A 222 4.19 9.46 16.20
C VAL A 222 4.52 10.92 15.89
N CYS A 223 3.52 11.79 15.78
CA CYS A 223 3.75 13.20 15.49
C CYS A 223 4.57 13.93 16.58
N ARG A 224 4.32 13.61 17.85
CA ARG A 224 5.12 14.14 18.96
C ARG A 224 6.58 13.73 18.88
N PHE A 225 6.87 12.51 18.42
CA PHE A 225 8.23 12.03 18.22
C PHE A 225 8.92 12.71 17.04
N PHE A 226 8.25 12.79 15.88
CA PHE A 226 8.85 13.30 14.66
C PHE A 226 8.98 14.83 14.62
N ARG A 227 8.11 15.58 15.31
CA ARG A 227 8.13 17.06 15.33
C ARG A 227 9.52 17.65 15.59
N PRO A 228 10.20 17.38 16.74
CA PRO A 228 11.51 17.97 17.00
C PRO A 228 12.58 17.49 16.01
N LEU A 229 12.45 16.30 15.45
CA LEU A 229 13.41 15.79 14.47
C LEU A 229 13.26 16.50 13.12
N ILE A 230 12.03 16.75 12.66
CA ILE A 230 11.75 17.50 11.44
C ILE A 230 12.21 18.96 11.61
N GLU A 231 11.94 19.60 12.75
CA GLU A 231 12.38 20.95 13.06
C GLU A 231 13.92 21.08 13.08
N GLN A 232 14.64 19.99 13.41
CA GLN A 232 16.11 19.90 13.35
C GLN A 232 16.65 19.52 11.96
N GLY A 233 15.76 19.35 10.96
CA GLY A 233 16.15 19.06 9.58
C GLY A 233 16.33 17.60 9.23
N LEU A 234 15.77 16.67 10.04
CA LEU A 234 15.71 15.25 9.63
C LEU A 234 14.92 15.16 8.30
N PRO A 235 15.45 14.48 7.27
CA PRO A 235 14.86 14.46 5.93
C PRO A 235 13.65 13.52 5.84
N VAL A 236 12.60 13.80 6.62
CA VAL A 236 11.31 13.10 6.55
C VAL A 236 10.45 13.79 5.52
N THR A 237 10.18 13.15 4.40
CA THR A 237 9.39 13.72 3.31
C THR A 237 7.88 13.60 3.54
N ALA A 238 7.44 12.47 4.14
CA ALA A 238 6.04 12.24 4.48
C ALA A 238 5.90 11.20 5.59
N ILE A 239 4.72 11.17 6.23
CA ILE A 239 4.31 10.15 7.20
C ILE A 239 3.12 9.37 6.63
N GLY A 240 3.29 8.05 6.50
CA GLY A 240 2.31 7.13 5.93
C GLY A 240 1.39 6.50 6.95
N MET A 241 0.21 6.17 6.47
CA MET A 241 -0.81 5.40 7.16
C MET A 241 -1.12 4.16 6.32
N GLN A 242 -0.93 2.95 6.85
CA GLN A 242 -1.19 1.73 6.08
C GLN A 242 -2.64 1.67 5.59
N GLY A 243 -3.59 1.91 6.46
CA GLY A 243 -5.00 1.98 6.05
C GLY A 243 -5.67 0.61 5.95
N HIS A 244 -5.20 -0.38 6.71
CA HIS A 244 -5.86 -1.66 6.88
C HIS A 244 -7.13 -1.49 7.72
N MET A 245 -8.29 -1.54 7.07
CA MET A 245 -9.57 -1.22 7.68
C MET A 245 -10.48 -2.44 7.80
N ILE A 246 -11.46 -2.35 8.70
CA ILE A 246 -12.52 -3.33 8.88
C ILE A 246 -13.85 -2.60 8.83
N LEU A 247 -14.76 -3.07 7.99
CA LEU A 247 -16.03 -2.39 7.74
C LEU A 247 -16.89 -2.29 9.01
N GLU A 248 -16.90 -3.33 9.83
CA GLU A 248 -17.68 -3.36 11.09
C GLU A 248 -17.20 -2.33 12.12
N ASP A 249 -15.94 -1.87 12.04
CA ASP A 249 -15.40 -0.86 12.94
C ASP A 249 -15.90 0.57 12.60
N ASN A 250 -16.50 0.77 11.42
CA ASN A 250 -16.93 2.09 10.94
C ASN A 250 -18.32 2.51 11.44
N VAL A 251 -18.63 2.24 12.68
CA VAL A 251 -19.91 2.68 13.28
C VAL A 251 -19.98 4.21 13.25
N ASP A 252 -21.09 4.76 12.72
CA ASP A 252 -21.30 6.21 12.59
C ASP A 252 -20.17 6.95 11.88
N ASN A 253 -19.54 6.30 10.90
CA ASN A 253 -18.36 6.80 10.18
C ASN A 253 -17.15 7.07 11.11
N SER A 254 -17.01 6.32 12.18
CA SER A 254 -15.94 6.50 13.17
C SER A 254 -14.54 6.34 12.56
N VAL A 255 -14.32 5.34 11.72
CA VAL A 255 -13.02 5.11 11.04
C VAL A 255 -12.68 6.28 10.12
N ILE A 256 -13.65 6.78 9.34
CA ILE A 256 -13.47 7.92 8.44
C ILE A 256 -13.11 9.18 9.23
N LYS A 257 -13.84 9.48 10.33
CA LYS A 257 -13.55 10.63 11.21
C LYS A 257 -12.19 10.54 11.88
N GLN A 258 -11.74 9.33 12.23
CA GLN A 258 -10.41 9.11 12.79
C GLN A 258 -9.31 9.40 11.77
N TYR A 259 -9.46 8.96 10.52
CA TYR A 259 -8.49 9.30 9.47
C TYR A 259 -8.50 10.79 9.12
N ASP A 260 -9.66 11.45 9.11
CA ASP A 260 -9.76 12.91 8.99
C ASP A 260 -8.92 13.63 10.06
N HIS A 261 -9.06 13.22 11.32
CA HIS A 261 -8.24 13.72 12.43
C HIS A 261 -6.74 13.45 12.19
N SER A 262 -6.38 12.25 11.75
CA SER A 262 -4.99 11.85 11.57
C SER A 262 -4.29 12.63 10.45
N ILE A 263 -4.98 12.87 9.32
CA ILE A 263 -4.45 13.70 8.23
C ILE A 263 -4.15 15.12 8.74
N ASN A 264 -5.07 15.72 9.49
CA ASN A 264 -4.89 17.05 10.08
C ASN A 264 -3.72 17.09 11.08
N THR A 265 -3.57 16.04 11.89
CA THR A 265 -2.50 15.92 12.90
C THR A 265 -1.13 15.82 12.25
N ILE A 266 -1.00 15.03 11.17
CA ILE A 266 0.25 14.91 10.40
C ILE A 266 0.54 16.21 9.65
N ALA A 267 -0.44 16.81 8.99
CA ALA A 267 -0.29 18.08 8.27
C ALA A 267 0.23 19.22 9.18
N ALA A 268 -0.13 19.20 10.46
CA ALA A 268 0.40 20.16 11.45
C ALA A 268 1.90 20.03 11.74
N LEU A 269 2.59 18.99 11.21
CA LEU A 269 4.05 18.89 11.20
C LEU A 269 4.70 19.63 10.02
N GLY A 270 3.92 20.09 9.05
CA GLY A 270 4.44 20.67 7.80
C GLY A 270 4.89 19.65 6.77
N VAL A 271 4.55 18.36 6.93
CA VAL A 271 4.80 17.29 5.96
C VAL A 271 3.48 16.67 5.50
N PRO A 272 3.38 16.24 4.23
CA PRO A 272 2.21 15.52 3.74
C PRO A 272 2.10 14.11 4.33
N THR A 273 0.94 13.49 4.08
CA THR A 273 0.67 12.09 4.40
C THR A 273 0.35 11.30 3.14
N PHE A 274 0.24 9.98 3.29
CA PHE A 274 -0.21 9.07 2.26
C PHE A 274 -0.86 7.83 2.88
N PHE A 275 -1.68 7.15 2.09
CA PHE A 275 -2.16 5.81 2.40
C PHE A 275 -1.32 4.80 1.64
N SER A 276 -0.69 3.86 2.35
CA SER A 276 0.28 2.94 1.75
C SER A 276 -0.30 1.56 1.41
N GLU A 277 -1.36 1.13 2.11
CA GLU A 277 -1.78 -0.28 2.12
C GLU A 277 -3.31 -0.41 2.30
N LEU A 278 -4.08 0.46 1.62
CA LEU A 278 -5.54 0.45 1.76
C LEU A 278 -6.13 -0.90 1.42
N ASP A 279 -6.86 -1.45 2.34
CA ASP A 279 -7.82 -2.53 2.17
C ASP A 279 -8.98 -2.41 3.15
N LEU A 280 -10.12 -3.01 2.84
CA LEU A 280 -11.31 -2.97 3.68
C LEU A 280 -11.85 -4.40 3.87
N SER A 281 -11.48 -5.05 4.97
CA SER A 281 -12.04 -6.36 5.32
C SER A 281 -13.52 -6.24 5.65
N VAL A 282 -14.32 -7.15 5.12
CA VAL A 282 -15.74 -7.29 5.42
C VAL A 282 -16.02 -8.42 6.40
N LEU A 283 -14.97 -9.10 6.83
CA LEU A 283 -15.07 -10.26 7.71
C LEU A 283 -14.90 -9.86 9.18
N PRO A 284 -15.60 -10.53 10.11
CA PRO A 284 -15.48 -10.24 11.52
C PRO A 284 -14.08 -10.56 12.04
N ASN A 285 -13.58 -9.71 12.93
CA ASN A 285 -12.35 -9.96 13.65
C ASN A 285 -12.53 -11.06 14.70
N PRO A 286 -11.50 -11.91 14.91
CA PRO A 286 -11.49 -12.80 16.06
C PRO A 286 -11.49 -12.00 17.37
N TYR A 287 -12.26 -12.50 18.36
CA TYR A 287 -12.23 -11.91 19.69
C TYR A 287 -10.81 -11.88 20.26
N GLY A 288 -10.40 -10.76 20.80
CA GLY A 288 -9.05 -10.55 21.36
C GLY A 288 -7.96 -10.24 20.34
N PHE A 289 -8.27 -10.20 19.04
CA PHE A 289 -7.34 -9.68 18.03
C PHE A 289 -7.36 -8.16 18.03
N SER A 290 -6.24 -7.54 18.34
CA SER A 290 -6.15 -6.07 18.47
C SER A 290 -5.05 -5.46 17.62
N GLY A 291 -4.42 -6.22 16.72
CA GLY A 291 -3.22 -5.69 16.15
C GLY A 291 -2.85 -6.16 14.77
N ALA A 292 -1.64 -5.81 14.40
CA ALA A 292 -0.99 -6.16 13.17
C ALA A 292 0.22 -7.09 13.41
N ASN A 293 0.23 -7.85 14.51
CA ASN A 293 1.24 -8.88 14.65
C ASN A 293 0.97 -9.96 13.61
N ILE A 294 1.74 -9.94 12.53
CA ILE A 294 1.60 -10.86 11.40
C ILE A 294 1.82 -12.33 11.76
N ASN A 295 2.26 -12.63 12.98
CA ASN A 295 2.39 -14.00 13.49
C ASN A 295 1.14 -14.51 14.20
N ASP A 296 0.17 -13.63 14.49
CA ASP A 296 -1.08 -14.05 15.13
C ASP A 296 -1.88 -14.95 14.20
N ARG A 297 -2.37 -16.06 14.74
CA ARG A 297 -3.19 -17.01 14.00
C ARG A 297 -4.34 -17.48 14.88
N PHE A 298 -5.53 -17.53 14.27
CA PHE A 298 -6.75 -18.00 14.91
C PHE A 298 -7.37 -19.13 14.09
N SER A 299 -8.13 -19.99 14.77
CA SER A 299 -8.78 -21.12 14.12
C SER A 299 -9.95 -20.64 13.24
N TYR A 300 -10.07 -21.27 12.08
CA TYR A 300 -11.20 -21.08 11.18
C TYR A 300 -12.50 -21.63 11.81
N SER A 301 -13.59 -20.92 11.58
CA SER A 301 -14.94 -21.39 11.81
C SER A 301 -15.91 -20.69 10.84
N PRO A 302 -17.03 -21.35 10.45
CA PRO A 302 -17.93 -20.81 9.42
C PRO A 302 -18.51 -19.43 9.75
N GLU A 303 -18.76 -19.13 11.01
CA GLU A 303 -19.27 -17.81 11.46
C GLU A 303 -18.25 -16.68 11.27
N LYS A 304 -16.97 -17.01 11.10
CA LYS A 304 -15.90 -16.06 10.81
C LYS A 304 -15.63 -15.84 9.30
N ASP A 305 -16.42 -16.55 8.47
CA ASP A 305 -16.37 -16.47 7.02
C ASP A 305 -17.81 -16.41 6.43
N PRO A 306 -18.63 -15.43 6.85
CA PRO A 306 -20.05 -15.39 6.52
C PRO A 306 -20.34 -15.20 5.04
N PHE A 307 -19.37 -14.69 4.27
CA PHE A 307 -19.52 -14.41 2.85
C PHE A 307 -18.76 -15.39 1.94
N LYS A 308 -18.50 -16.60 2.43
CA LYS A 308 -17.77 -17.63 1.68
C LYS A 308 -18.37 -17.91 0.29
N ASN A 309 -19.68 -17.81 0.14
CA ASN A 309 -20.40 -18.07 -1.10
C ASN A 309 -20.77 -16.82 -1.90
N GLY A 310 -20.23 -15.66 -1.55
CA GLY A 310 -20.52 -14.37 -2.17
C GLY A 310 -21.09 -13.34 -1.21
N LEU A 311 -20.96 -12.07 -1.56
CA LEU A 311 -21.57 -10.97 -0.83
C LEU A 311 -23.08 -10.90 -1.08
N THR A 312 -23.83 -10.40 -0.09
CA THR A 312 -25.20 -9.96 -0.34
C THR A 312 -25.20 -8.58 -1.02
N LYS A 313 -26.31 -8.24 -1.70
CA LYS A 313 -26.44 -6.92 -2.33
C LYS A 313 -26.37 -5.76 -1.32
N GLU A 314 -26.90 -6.01 -0.13
CA GLU A 314 -26.84 -5.05 0.97
C GLU A 314 -25.41 -4.81 1.45
N LYS A 315 -24.61 -5.88 1.56
CA LYS A 315 -23.19 -5.77 1.95
C LYS A 315 -22.36 -5.11 0.85
N GLU A 316 -22.60 -5.41 -0.43
CA GLU A 316 -21.98 -4.69 -1.55
C GLU A 316 -22.30 -3.19 -1.53
N ALA A 317 -23.56 -2.83 -1.29
CA ALA A 317 -23.95 -1.42 -1.19
C ALA A 317 -23.29 -0.71 0.00
N GLU A 318 -23.14 -1.39 1.13
CA GLU A 318 -22.45 -0.87 2.32
C GLU A 318 -20.96 -0.62 2.02
N ILE A 319 -20.28 -1.56 1.36
CA ILE A 319 -18.89 -1.40 0.92
C ILE A 319 -18.74 -0.20 -0.02
N ASN A 320 -19.61 -0.11 -1.02
CA ASN A 320 -19.58 1.00 -1.99
C ASN A 320 -19.78 2.34 -1.29
N GLN A 321 -20.75 2.44 -0.38
CA GLN A 321 -21.01 3.67 0.37
C GLN A 321 -19.83 4.06 1.25
N PHE A 322 -19.18 3.09 1.93
CA PHE A 322 -17.96 3.34 2.71
C PHE A 322 -16.87 3.98 1.86
N TRP A 323 -16.57 3.40 0.69
CA TRP A 323 -15.51 3.91 -0.19
C TRP A 323 -15.86 5.29 -0.76
N VAL A 324 -17.11 5.54 -1.11
CA VAL A 324 -17.58 6.86 -1.56
C VAL A 324 -17.35 7.91 -0.47
N ASP A 325 -17.72 7.62 0.77
CA ASP A 325 -17.58 8.58 1.87
C ASP A 325 -16.11 8.74 2.30
N PHE A 326 -15.33 7.67 2.27
CA PHE A 326 -13.89 7.72 2.50
C PHE A 326 -13.18 8.59 1.45
N TYR A 327 -13.49 8.41 0.16
CA TYR A 327 -12.90 9.22 -0.90
C TYR A 327 -13.36 10.68 -0.88
N LYS A 328 -14.58 10.99 -0.46
CA LYS A 328 -15.01 12.38 -0.20
C LYS A 328 -14.15 13.04 0.88
N MET A 329 -13.85 12.31 1.95
CA MET A 329 -12.95 12.78 2.99
C MET A 329 -11.54 12.99 2.43
N LEU A 330 -10.97 12.03 1.67
CA LEU A 330 -9.66 12.21 1.03
C LEU A 330 -9.60 13.43 0.12
N ILE A 331 -10.62 13.65 -0.71
CA ILE A 331 -10.73 14.82 -1.61
C ILE A 331 -10.70 16.13 -0.82
N SER A 332 -11.32 16.19 0.35
CA SER A 332 -11.28 17.39 1.21
C SER A 332 -9.87 17.70 1.74
N HIS A 333 -8.97 16.71 1.75
CA HIS A 333 -7.57 16.82 2.18
C HIS A 333 -6.54 16.71 1.04
N LYS A 334 -6.95 16.89 -0.21
CA LYS A 334 -6.10 16.65 -1.39
C LYS A 334 -4.73 17.35 -1.35
N ASP A 335 -4.65 18.50 -0.71
CA ASP A 335 -3.42 19.27 -0.62
C ASP A 335 -2.42 18.73 0.44
N ASN A 336 -2.89 17.81 1.29
CA ASN A 336 -2.10 17.14 2.32
C ASN A 336 -1.79 15.68 1.99
N ILE A 337 -2.36 15.13 0.91
CA ILE A 337 -2.22 13.72 0.54
C ILE A 337 -1.43 13.62 -0.77
N ILE A 338 -0.31 12.89 -0.75
CA ILE A 338 0.53 12.72 -1.95
C ILE A 338 0.27 11.42 -2.69
N ARG A 339 -0.31 10.41 -2.02
CA ARG A 339 -0.50 9.08 -2.58
C ARG A 339 -1.61 8.32 -1.87
N VAL A 340 -2.34 7.51 -2.66
CA VAL A 340 -3.33 6.54 -2.17
C VAL A 340 -3.03 5.18 -2.81
N ASN A 341 -2.50 4.25 -2.03
CA ASN A 341 -2.11 2.91 -2.44
C ASN A 341 -3.03 1.86 -1.83
N PHE A 342 -3.42 0.89 -2.65
CA PHE A 342 -4.13 -0.31 -2.22
C PHE A 342 -3.16 -1.47 -1.97
N TRP A 343 -3.47 -2.32 -0.99
CA TRP A 343 -2.70 -3.51 -0.71
C TRP A 343 -3.34 -4.72 -1.35
N CYS A 344 -2.62 -5.33 -2.30
CA CYS A 344 -3.08 -6.34 -3.25
C CYS A 344 -4.01 -5.77 -4.35
N LEU A 345 -3.87 -6.34 -5.55
CA LEU A 345 -4.64 -5.94 -6.72
C LEU A 345 -6.11 -6.37 -6.62
N ASN A 346 -6.34 -7.65 -6.31
CA ASN A 346 -7.65 -8.29 -6.39
C ASN A 346 -7.94 -9.16 -5.16
N ASP A 347 -9.20 -9.52 -4.99
CA ASP A 347 -9.65 -10.31 -3.85
C ASP A 347 -9.05 -11.72 -3.81
N ALA A 348 -8.60 -12.30 -4.96
CA ALA A 348 -7.96 -13.61 -4.99
C ALA A 348 -6.60 -13.59 -4.30
N ASN A 349 -5.87 -12.48 -4.45
CA ASN A 349 -4.51 -12.30 -3.95
C ASN A 349 -4.45 -11.52 -2.63
N SER A 350 -5.60 -11.19 -2.04
CA SER A 350 -5.64 -10.46 -0.78
C SER A 350 -5.12 -11.32 0.38
N TRP A 351 -4.14 -10.77 1.11
CA TRP A 351 -3.62 -11.37 2.34
C TRP A 351 -4.70 -11.57 3.41
N ARG A 352 -5.79 -10.80 3.34
CA ARG A 352 -6.96 -10.89 4.23
C ARG A 352 -7.68 -12.24 4.16
N ASN A 353 -7.52 -12.98 3.07
CA ASN A 353 -8.06 -14.34 2.96
C ASN A 353 -7.42 -15.30 3.97
N ASP A 354 -6.20 -15.04 4.39
CA ASP A 354 -5.39 -15.93 5.22
C ASP A 354 -4.90 -15.31 6.53
N PHE A 355 -5.22 -14.05 6.76
CA PHE A 355 -4.84 -13.34 7.98
C PHE A 355 -6.05 -12.61 8.60
N PRO A 356 -6.23 -12.68 9.92
CA PRO A 356 -5.51 -13.50 10.89
C PRO A 356 -6.02 -14.95 10.97
N ILE A 357 -6.97 -15.33 10.10
CA ILE A 357 -7.52 -16.70 10.00
C ILE A 357 -7.32 -17.19 8.57
N LYS A 358 -6.65 -18.31 8.42
CA LYS A 358 -6.36 -18.92 7.12
C LYS A 358 -7.60 -19.52 6.46
N GLY A 359 -7.75 -19.30 5.15
CA GLY A 359 -8.77 -19.92 4.28
C GLY A 359 -10.13 -19.25 4.33
N ARG A 360 -10.21 -17.97 4.73
CA ARG A 360 -11.44 -17.17 4.61
C ARG A 360 -11.61 -16.60 3.20
N THR A 361 -12.77 -16.06 2.92
CA THR A 361 -13.12 -15.44 1.64
C THR A 361 -13.45 -13.96 1.86
N ASP A 362 -12.43 -13.09 1.79
CA ASP A 362 -12.60 -11.66 1.96
C ASP A 362 -12.77 -10.93 0.62
N TYR A 363 -13.31 -9.71 0.66
CA TYR A 363 -13.61 -8.84 -0.50
C TYR A 363 -12.98 -7.47 -0.32
N ALA A 364 -11.70 -7.47 0.07
CA ALA A 364 -11.03 -6.31 0.64
C ALA A 364 -10.45 -5.31 -0.39
N THR A 365 -10.41 -5.66 -1.69
CA THR A 365 -9.67 -4.91 -2.71
C THR A 365 -10.57 -4.24 -3.76
N LEU A 366 -9.96 -3.53 -4.73
CA LEU A 366 -10.68 -2.82 -5.81
C LEU A 366 -11.24 -3.76 -6.89
N PHE A 367 -10.56 -4.87 -7.15
CA PHE A 367 -10.95 -5.83 -8.18
C PHE A 367 -11.41 -7.13 -7.54
N ASP A 368 -12.36 -7.79 -8.18
CA ASP A 368 -12.84 -9.09 -7.75
C ASP A 368 -11.85 -10.22 -8.08
N ARG A 369 -12.21 -11.46 -7.76
CA ARG A 369 -11.39 -12.67 -8.04
C ARG A 369 -11.23 -12.98 -9.52
N GLN A 370 -12.02 -12.36 -10.39
CA GLN A 370 -11.95 -12.46 -11.85
C GLN A 370 -11.33 -11.22 -12.49
N ASN A 371 -10.68 -10.37 -11.69
CA ASN A 371 -10.03 -9.14 -12.14
C ASN A 371 -11.01 -8.11 -12.75
N GLN A 372 -12.31 -8.17 -12.39
CA GLN A 372 -13.26 -7.14 -12.78
C GLN A 372 -13.28 -6.03 -11.71
N PRO A 373 -13.35 -4.76 -12.13
CA PRO A 373 -13.49 -3.66 -11.17
C PRO A 373 -14.83 -3.78 -10.44
N LYS A 374 -14.80 -3.67 -9.12
CA LYS A 374 -16.02 -3.63 -8.32
C LYS A 374 -16.79 -2.32 -8.51
N GLY A 375 -18.07 -2.32 -8.17
CA GLY A 375 -18.95 -1.16 -8.35
C GLY A 375 -18.43 0.14 -7.76
N MET A 376 -17.79 0.07 -6.58
CA MET A 376 -17.18 1.21 -5.92
C MET A 376 -16.12 1.94 -6.78
N VAL A 377 -15.40 1.24 -7.65
CA VAL A 377 -14.35 1.86 -8.48
C VAL A 377 -14.94 2.94 -9.38
N GLN A 378 -16.05 2.65 -10.04
CA GLN A 378 -16.71 3.64 -10.88
C GLN A 378 -17.35 4.76 -10.06
N GLU A 379 -17.89 4.45 -8.87
CA GLU A 379 -18.51 5.45 -8.01
C GLU A 379 -17.48 6.46 -7.51
N ILE A 380 -16.30 6.01 -7.06
CA ILE A 380 -15.24 6.93 -6.62
C ILE A 380 -14.63 7.72 -7.78
N ILE A 381 -14.51 7.15 -8.98
CA ILE A 381 -14.10 7.89 -10.19
C ILE A 381 -15.10 9.03 -10.48
N ASN A 382 -16.38 8.78 -10.36
CA ASN A 382 -17.44 9.75 -10.63
C ASN A 382 -17.40 10.97 -9.67
N LEU A 383 -16.78 10.85 -8.49
CA LEU A 383 -16.66 11.97 -7.53
C LEU A 383 -15.86 13.15 -8.11
N VAL A 384 -14.92 12.89 -9.01
CA VAL A 384 -14.02 13.91 -9.57
C VAL A 384 -14.28 14.19 -11.06
N GLN A 385 -15.25 13.50 -11.68
CA GLN A 385 -15.65 13.79 -13.05
C GLN A 385 -16.51 15.05 -13.10
N PRO A 386 -16.35 15.92 -14.14
CA PRO A 386 -17.25 17.03 -14.37
C PRO A 386 -18.69 16.50 -14.52
N GLN A 387 -19.61 16.99 -13.69
CA GLN A 387 -21.02 16.67 -13.86
C GLN A 387 -21.45 17.08 -15.28
N GLN A 388 -21.83 16.12 -16.12
CA GLN A 388 -22.48 16.39 -17.38
C GLN A 388 -23.80 17.10 -17.06
N THR A 389 -23.82 18.42 -17.19
CA THR A 389 -25.07 19.19 -17.13
C THR A 389 -25.95 18.72 -18.26
N THR A 390 -26.89 17.84 -17.97
CA THR A 390 -28.01 17.54 -18.88
C THR A 390 -28.78 18.81 -19.12
N LYS A 391 -28.45 19.52 -20.22
CA LYS A 391 -29.32 20.57 -20.75
C LYS A 391 -30.64 19.91 -21.10
N LYS A 392 -31.60 20.00 -20.17
CA LYS A 392 -33.01 19.74 -20.51
C LYS A 392 -33.39 20.73 -21.61
N ASN A 393 -33.38 20.27 -22.87
CA ASN A 393 -34.00 20.99 -23.98
C ASN A 393 -35.47 21.21 -23.61
N LYS A 394 -35.78 22.39 -23.06
CA LYS A 394 -37.15 22.89 -23.08
C LYS A 394 -37.48 23.21 -24.55
N ARG A 395 -38.07 22.25 -25.25
CA ARG A 395 -38.80 22.56 -26.46
C ARG A 395 -40.04 23.37 -26.06
N LYS A 396 -40.09 24.62 -26.50
CA LYS A 396 -41.31 25.42 -26.56
C LYS A 396 -42.14 24.96 -27.75
#